data_4e776dc5e45a72dc08210de56730b4ae
#
_entry.id   4e776dc5e45a72dc08210de56730b4ae
#
_cell.length_a   1.000
_cell.length_b   1.000
_cell.length_c   1.000
_cell.angle_alpha   90.00
_cell.angle_beta   90.00
_cell.angle_gamma   90.00
#
_symmetry.space_group_name_H-M   'P 1'
#
loop_
_entity.id
_entity.type
_entity.pdbx_description
1 polymer ?
#
loop_
_entity_poly.entity_id
_entity_poly.type
_entity_poly.pdbx_seq_one_letter_code
_entity_poly.pdbx_strand_id
1 'polypeptide(L)'
;MADMSTPFAYAKRLGAVLAYIDDNLEGDLSVNALSRVANFSAFHFHRQFSGFVGVPVSRYVQLMRLRRAAHRLAACSDHPILQAALDAGFESPEAFARAFRRAFGMTPSAFRKAPNWQVWNAVFSIPHFSRTIIMQVRIVQFSEVRVAALHHCGPAARVDESVRRFIDWRKQSGQSPVASSRSFGIPYGNPDTTPDQDFRFAICGEIHEPVAPNAFGVGEIVIPGGRCVVVRHVGSPDHIGETIYPIYRDWLPSSGEELRDEPLFFHYLSVYPETPLDQWQTDVYVPLQ
;
A
#
# COMPACT_ATOMS: atom_id res chain seq x y z
N MET A 1 4.93 31.34 6.40
CA MET A 1 5.08 29.96 5.92
C MET A 1 5.28 29.10 7.15
N ALA A 2 4.26 28.34 7.54
CA ALA A 2 4.34 27.51 8.74
C ALA A 2 5.25 26.30 8.43
N ASP A 3 6.25 26.14 9.27
CA ASP A 3 7.11 24.96 9.32
C ASP A 3 6.25 23.71 9.58
N MET A 4 5.97 22.93 8.51
CA MET A 4 5.08 21.76 8.54
C MET A 4 5.83 20.43 8.61
N SER A 5 7.12 20.46 8.93
CA SER A 5 8.04 19.33 8.92
C SER A 5 8.18 18.60 10.27
N THR A 6 7.24 18.74 11.20
CA THR A 6 7.32 18.07 12.49
C THR A 6 6.53 16.75 12.51
N PRO A 7 6.98 15.72 13.25
CA PRO A 7 6.24 14.47 13.50
C PRO A 7 4.78 14.71 13.91
N PHE A 8 4.54 15.84 14.59
CA PHE A 8 3.22 16.31 14.98
C PHE A 8 2.32 16.66 13.77
N ALA A 9 2.87 17.27 12.72
CA ALA A 9 2.09 17.63 11.53
C ALA A 9 1.64 16.37 10.74
N TYR A 10 2.51 15.36 10.63
CA TYR A 10 2.20 14.09 9.99
C TYR A 10 1.08 13.33 10.75
N ALA A 11 1.23 13.17 12.05
CA ALA A 11 0.21 12.54 12.89
C ALA A 11 -1.12 13.32 12.87
N LYS A 12 -1.06 14.65 12.83
CA LYS A 12 -2.24 15.52 12.71
C LYS A 12 -2.98 15.31 11.39
N ARG A 13 -2.28 15.19 10.26
CA ARG A 13 -2.87 14.92 8.94
C ARG A 13 -3.60 13.58 8.94
N LEU A 14 -2.98 12.52 9.45
CA LEU A 14 -3.63 11.20 9.54
C LEU A 14 -4.74 11.18 10.58
N GLY A 15 -4.60 11.90 11.70
CA GLY A 15 -5.69 12.08 12.65
C GLY A 15 -6.92 12.75 12.03
N ALA A 16 -6.71 13.75 11.15
CA ALA A 16 -7.80 14.36 10.39
C ALA A 16 -8.51 13.37 9.45
N VAL A 17 -7.76 12.44 8.84
CA VAL A 17 -8.36 11.37 8.02
C VAL A 17 -9.21 10.43 8.87
N LEU A 18 -8.71 10.03 10.04
CA LEU A 18 -9.46 9.16 10.95
C LEU A 18 -10.77 9.81 11.39
N ALA A 19 -10.72 11.08 11.79
CA ALA A 19 -11.92 11.86 12.12
C ALA A 19 -12.88 11.98 10.93
N TYR A 20 -12.35 12.28 9.73
CA TYR A 20 -13.17 12.36 8.52
C TYR A 20 -13.87 11.03 8.21
N ILE A 21 -13.18 9.89 8.35
CA ILE A 21 -13.79 8.57 8.16
C ILE A 21 -14.92 8.35 9.16
N ASP A 22 -14.71 8.66 10.44
CA ASP A 22 -15.71 8.46 11.50
C ASP A 22 -16.98 9.30 11.24
N ASP A 23 -16.81 10.53 10.75
CA ASP A 23 -17.92 11.45 10.46
C ASP A 23 -18.64 11.13 9.14
N ASN A 24 -17.97 10.44 8.18
CA ASN A 24 -18.46 10.27 6.81
C ASN A 24 -18.58 8.80 6.37
N LEU A 25 -18.91 7.87 7.28
CA LEU A 25 -18.95 6.43 6.99
C LEU A 25 -19.90 6.01 5.84
N GLU A 26 -20.86 6.86 5.46
CA GLU A 26 -21.79 6.67 4.35
C GLU A 26 -21.30 7.36 3.05
N GLY A 27 -20.28 8.19 3.15
CA GLY A 27 -19.75 9.00 2.04
C GLY A 27 -18.70 8.31 1.19
N ASP A 28 -18.08 9.11 0.30
CA ASP A 28 -16.94 8.66 -0.49
C ASP A 28 -15.67 8.59 0.40
N LEU A 29 -15.28 7.36 0.71
CA LEU A 29 -14.08 7.04 1.45
C LEU A 29 -13.03 6.36 0.55
N SER A 30 -13.03 6.70 -0.74
CA SER A 30 -12.00 6.24 -1.69
C SER A 30 -10.62 6.77 -1.29
N VAL A 31 -9.58 6.07 -1.74
CA VAL A 31 -8.18 6.49 -1.55
C VAL A 31 -7.97 7.92 -2.04
N ASN A 32 -8.58 8.27 -3.18
CA ASN A 32 -8.49 9.62 -3.76
C ASN A 32 -9.15 10.69 -2.89
N ALA A 33 -10.29 10.39 -2.26
CA ALA A 33 -10.96 11.32 -1.35
C ALA A 33 -10.12 11.50 -0.08
N LEU A 34 -9.68 10.40 0.52
CA LEU A 34 -8.95 10.41 1.78
C LEU A 34 -7.53 10.99 1.66
N SER A 35 -6.85 10.76 0.54
CA SER A 35 -5.54 11.36 0.28
C SER A 35 -5.60 12.88 0.21
N ARG A 36 -6.69 13.44 -0.36
CA ARG A 36 -6.94 14.90 -0.36
C ARG A 36 -7.15 15.45 1.06
N VAL A 37 -7.90 14.74 1.91
CA VAL A 37 -8.08 15.13 3.32
C VAL A 37 -6.76 15.18 4.07
N ALA A 38 -5.89 14.20 3.81
CA ALA A 38 -4.55 14.15 4.40
C ALA A 38 -3.58 15.19 3.80
N ASN A 39 -3.91 15.76 2.64
CA ASN A 39 -2.96 16.48 1.81
C ASN A 39 -1.70 15.63 1.51
N PHE A 40 -1.95 14.38 1.09
CA PHE A 40 -0.92 13.43 0.68
C PHE A 40 -1.09 13.06 -0.78
N SER A 41 0.02 12.62 -1.40
CA SER A 41 -0.01 11.97 -2.70
C SER A 41 -0.81 10.67 -2.63
N ALA A 42 -1.65 10.43 -3.64
CA ALA A 42 -2.41 9.17 -3.75
C ALA A 42 -1.51 7.93 -3.81
N PHE A 43 -0.29 8.05 -4.39
CA PHE A 43 0.69 6.96 -4.46
C PHE A 43 1.18 6.51 -3.09
N HIS A 44 1.32 7.46 -2.17
CA HIS A 44 1.88 7.20 -0.84
C HIS A 44 0.83 7.04 0.25
N PHE A 45 -0.35 7.66 0.09
CA PHE A 45 -1.40 7.70 1.12
C PHE A 45 -1.69 6.33 1.73
N HIS A 46 -1.83 5.33 0.88
CA HIS A 46 -2.16 3.96 1.29
C HIS A 46 -1.11 3.36 2.22
N ARG A 47 0.19 3.52 1.88
CA ARG A 47 1.30 3.03 2.69
C ARG A 47 1.46 3.83 3.96
N GLN A 48 1.30 5.15 3.87
CA GLN A 48 1.34 6.04 5.03
C GLN A 48 0.24 5.71 6.02
N PHE A 49 -1.00 5.55 5.54
CA PHE A 49 -2.13 5.18 6.38
C PHE A 49 -1.91 3.81 7.02
N SER A 50 -1.57 2.78 6.24
CA SER A 50 -1.33 1.43 6.75
C SER A 50 -0.15 1.38 7.71
N GLY A 51 0.92 2.15 7.47
CA GLY A 51 2.05 2.28 8.38
C GLY A 51 1.64 2.92 9.71
N PHE A 52 0.83 3.97 9.68
CA PHE A 52 0.40 4.70 10.88
C PHE A 52 -0.68 3.94 11.68
N VAL A 53 -1.68 3.40 11.00
CA VAL A 53 -2.85 2.76 11.63
C VAL A 53 -2.62 1.26 11.89
N GLY A 54 -1.68 0.63 11.18
CA GLY A 54 -1.39 -0.81 11.31
C GLY A 54 -2.30 -1.71 10.49
N VAL A 55 -3.29 -1.13 9.78
CA VAL A 55 -4.19 -1.88 8.89
C VAL A 55 -4.47 -1.05 7.62
N PRO A 56 -4.78 -1.71 6.48
CA PRO A 56 -5.18 -1.03 5.25
C PRO A 56 -6.41 -0.13 5.46
N VAL A 57 -6.47 0.99 4.73
CA VAL A 57 -7.57 1.95 4.85
C VAL A 57 -8.95 1.33 4.57
N SER A 58 -9.06 0.46 3.58
CA SER A 58 -10.30 -0.26 3.27
C SER A 58 -10.75 -1.15 4.45
N ARG A 59 -9.79 -1.83 5.08
CA ARG A 59 -10.05 -2.63 6.27
C ARG A 59 -10.46 -1.77 7.46
N TYR A 60 -9.80 -0.64 7.66
CA TYR A 60 -10.16 0.32 8.71
C TYR A 60 -11.60 0.83 8.53
N VAL A 61 -11.95 1.30 7.33
CA VAL A 61 -13.32 1.76 6.99
C VAL A 61 -14.35 0.65 7.26
N GLN A 62 -14.06 -0.58 6.82
CA GLN A 62 -14.93 -1.72 7.07
C GLN A 62 -15.14 -1.97 8.58
N LEU A 63 -14.06 -1.89 9.37
CA LEU A 63 -14.15 -2.04 10.83
C LEU A 63 -14.98 -0.92 11.46
N MET A 64 -14.81 0.34 11.05
CA MET A 64 -15.61 1.46 11.57
C MET A 64 -17.09 1.34 11.22
N ARG A 65 -17.42 0.88 10.02
CA ARG A 65 -18.81 0.55 9.61
C ARG A 65 -19.40 -0.58 10.46
N LEU A 66 -18.63 -1.65 10.69
CA LEU A 66 -19.05 -2.75 11.59
C LEU A 66 -19.21 -2.27 13.04
N ARG A 67 -18.33 -1.38 13.52
CA ARG A 67 -18.40 -0.75 14.84
C ARG A 67 -19.73 -0.01 15.01
N ARG A 68 -20.07 0.86 14.05
CA ARG A 68 -21.32 1.63 14.07
C ARG A 68 -22.55 0.71 14.02
N ALA A 69 -22.51 -0.33 13.17
CA ALA A 69 -23.60 -1.31 13.07
C ALA A 69 -23.79 -2.08 14.40
N ALA A 70 -22.71 -2.52 15.05
CA ALA A 70 -22.77 -3.19 16.35
C ALA A 70 -23.41 -2.28 17.42
N HIS A 71 -23.04 -1.01 17.46
CA HIS A 71 -23.63 -0.04 18.37
C HIS A 71 -25.14 0.14 18.14
N ARG A 72 -25.57 0.30 16.87
CA ARG A 72 -26.99 0.40 16.51
C ARG A 72 -27.77 -0.86 16.88
N LEU A 73 -27.20 -2.05 16.63
CA LEU A 73 -27.84 -3.33 16.98
C LEU A 73 -28.02 -3.49 18.49
N ALA A 74 -27.09 -3.01 19.31
CA ALA A 74 -27.19 -3.08 20.75
C ALA A 74 -28.16 -2.03 21.34
N ALA A 75 -28.21 -0.83 20.73
CA ALA A 75 -29.04 0.27 21.20
C ALA A 75 -30.52 0.17 20.75
N CYS A 76 -30.79 -0.46 19.58
CA CYS A 76 -32.11 -0.52 18.95
C CYS A 76 -32.49 -1.98 18.72
N SER A 77 -33.33 -2.55 19.59
CA SER A 77 -33.79 -3.94 19.50
C SER A 77 -34.51 -4.25 18.18
N ASP A 78 -35.21 -3.25 17.63
CA ASP A 78 -36.08 -3.39 16.46
C ASP A 78 -35.39 -3.04 15.13
N HIS A 79 -34.12 -2.62 15.16
CA HIS A 79 -33.38 -2.30 13.93
C HIS A 79 -33.10 -3.57 13.10
N PRO A 80 -33.65 -3.72 11.88
CA PRO A 80 -33.48 -4.95 11.11
C PRO A 80 -32.03 -5.24 10.79
N ILE A 81 -31.60 -6.51 10.88
CA ILE A 81 -30.23 -6.91 10.52
C ILE A 81 -29.92 -6.60 9.07
N LEU A 82 -30.92 -6.73 8.18
CA LEU A 82 -30.79 -6.33 6.78
C LEU A 82 -30.41 -4.84 6.66
N GLN A 83 -31.10 -3.98 7.39
CA GLN A 83 -30.82 -2.54 7.36
C GLN A 83 -29.43 -2.25 7.93
N ALA A 84 -29.07 -2.90 9.04
CA ALA A 84 -27.72 -2.78 9.60
C ALA A 84 -26.62 -3.22 8.62
N ALA A 85 -26.88 -4.23 7.78
CA ALA A 85 -25.96 -4.67 6.74
C ALA A 85 -25.81 -3.63 5.62
N LEU A 86 -26.94 -3.07 5.15
CA LEU A 86 -26.93 -2.02 4.12
C LEU A 86 -26.25 -0.75 4.60
N ASP A 87 -26.56 -0.29 5.83
CA ASP A 87 -25.93 0.88 6.46
C ASP A 87 -24.42 0.70 6.67
N ALA A 88 -23.96 -0.55 6.83
CA ALA A 88 -22.56 -0.91 6.93
C ALA A 88 -21.87 -1.11 5.56
N GLY A 89 -22.61 -0.87 4.45
CA GLY A 89 -22.09 -0.96 3.10
C GLY A 89 -21.88 -2.39 2.58
N PHE A 90 -22.63 -3.37 3.10
CA PHE A 90 -22.60 -4.73 2.61
C PHE A 90 -23.76 -4.99 1.63
N GLU A 91 -23.44 -5.72 0.56
CA GLU A 91 -24.42 -6.08 -0.49
C GLU A 91 -25.43 -7.15 -0.03
N SER A 92 -25.10 -7.91 1.03
CA SER A 92 -26.00 -8.93 1.57
C SER A 92 -25.88 -9.10 3.08
N PRO A 93 -26.97 -9.53 3.77
CA PRO A 93 -26.95 -9.85 5.19
C PRO A 93 -25.97 -10.98 5.55
N GLU A 94 -25.77 -11.93 4.63
CA GLU A 94 -24.84 -13.06 4.83
C GLU A 94 -23.39 -12.59 4.80
N ALA A 95 -23.02 -11.69 3.87
CA ALA A 95 -21.69 -11.09 3.81
C ALA A 95 -21.42 -10.27 5.08
N PHE A 96 -22.40 -9.48 5.51
CA PHE A 96 -22.34 -8.75 6.77
C PHE A 96 -22.16 -9.69 7.98
N ALA A 97 -22.98 -10.73 8.08
CA ALA A 97 -22.93 -11.68 9.19
C ALA A 97 -21.56 -12.41 9.27
N ARG A 98 -20.98 -12.78 8.12
CA ARG A 98 -19.63 -13.36 8.07
C ARG A 98 -18.56 -12.36 8.52
N ALA A 99 -18.61 -11.12 8.03
CA ALA A 99 -17.67 -10.07 8.41
C ALA A 99 -17.80 -9.71 9.90
N PHE A 100 -19.01 -9.59 10.40
CA PHE A 100 -19.33 -9.31 11.79
C PHE A 100 -18.81 -10.42 12.72
N ARG A 101 -19.08 -11.69 12.36
CA ARG A 101 -18.60 -12.84 13.13
C ARG A 101 -17.07 -12.92 13.12
N ARG A 102 -16.43 -12.57 12.01
CA ARG A 102 -14.95 -12.53 11.94
C ARG A 102 -14.38 -11.43 12.83
N ALA A 103 -15.05 -10.28 12.94
CA ALA A 103 -14.62 -9.16 13.75
C ALA A 103 -14.88 -9.38 15.23
N PHE A 104 -16.08 -9.85 15.61
CA PHE A 104 -16.55 -9.89 17.01
C PHE A 104 -16.68 -11.31 17.60
N GLY A 105 -16.37 -12.35 16.84
CA GLY A 105 -16.48 -13.75 17.28
C GLY A 105 -17.91 -14.26 17.39
N MET A 106 -18.92 -13.45 17.11
CA MET A 106 -20.36 -13.77 17.27
C MET A 106 -21.21 -13.19 16.14
N THR A 107 -22.41 -13.75 15.97
CA THR A 107 -23.34 -13.26 14.93
C THR A 107 -23.98 -11.91 15.34
N PRO A 108 -24.44 -11.09 14.37
CA PRO A 108 -25.18 -9.86 14.68
C PRO A 108 -26.38 -10.06 15.60
N SER A 109 -27.14 -11.15 15.41
CA SER A 109 -28.28 -11.50 16.24
C SER A 109 -27.90 -11.88 17.67
N ALA A 110 -26.79 -12.60 17.84
CA ALA A 110 -26.28 -12.94 19.16
C ALA A 110 -25.77 -11.68 19.89
N PHE A 111 -25.03 -10.81 19.17
CA PHE A 111 -24.55 -9.54 19.71
C PHE A 111 -25.69 -8.63 20.16
N ARG A 112 -26.78 -8.54 19.40
CA ARG A 112 -27.97 -7.78 19.78
C ARG A 112 -28.55 -8.24 21.12
N LYS A 113 -28.63 -9.57 21.34
CA LYS A 113 -29.18 -10.15 22.57
C LYS A 113 -28.28 -9.99 23.78
N ALA A 114 -26.98 -10.11 23.57
CA ALA A 114 -25.97 -10.05 24.63
C ALA A 114 -24.68 -9.44 24.06
N PRO A 115 -24.54 -8.10 24.04
CA PRO A 115 -23.35 -7.43 23.49
C PRO A 115 -22.10 -7.77 24.30
N ASN A 116 -21.07 -8.25 23.62
CA ASN A 116 -19.74 -8.43 24.21
C ASN A 116 -18.88 -7.19 23.97
N TRP A 117 -19.01 -6.22 24.85
CA TRP A 117 -18.27 -4.96 24.78
C TRP A 117 -16.77 -5.11 24.98
N GLN A 118 -16.33 -6.16 25.66
CA GLN A 118 -14.90 -6.42 25.87
C GLN A 118 -14.21 -6.81 24.55
N VAL A 119 -14.80 -7.73 23.78
CA VAL A 119 -14.33 -8.08 22.44
C VAL A 119 -14.46 -6.90 21.50
N TRP A 120 -15.59 -6.16 21.58
CA TRP A 120 -15.79 -4.97 20.76
C TRP A 120 -14.68 -3.93 21.00
N ASN A 121 -14.34 -3.61 22.25
CA ASN A 121 -13.24 -2.69 22.57
C ASN A 121 -11.89 -3.23 22.05
N ALA A 122 -11.61 -4.52 22.22
CA ALA A 122 -10.36 -5.13 21.80
C ALA A 122 -10.11 -5.03 20.28
N VAL A 123 -11.17 -5.18 19.46
CA VAL A 123 -11.10 -5.05 17.99
C VAL A 123 -10.68 -3.64 17.56
N PHE A 124 -11.01 -2.61 18.36
CA PHE A 124 -10.73 -1.21 18.04
C PHE A 124 -9.56 -0.62 18.84
N SER A 125 -8.94 -1.41 19.71
CA SER A 125 -7.65 -1.05 20.29
C SER A 125 -6.59 -1.22 19.22
N ILE A 126 -6.39 -0.17 18.41
CA ILE A 126 -5.33 -0.14 17.39
C ILE A 126 -4.01 -0.14 18.14
N PRO A 127 -3.16 -1.17 17.99
CA PRO A 127 -1.87 -1.15 18.66
C PRO A 127 -1.05 0.01 18.05
N HIS A 128 -0.68 0.97 18.85
CA HIS A 128 0.42 1.86 18.53
C HIS A 128 1.69 1.01 18.62
N PHE A 129 2.10 0.42 17.49
CA PHE A 129 3.31 -0.39 17.43
C PHE A 129 4.53 0.52 17.56
N SER A 130 4.95 0.73 18.81
CA SER A 130 6.30 1.20 19.10
C SER A 130 7.26 0.01 19.01
N ARG A 131 7.59 -0.41 17.79
CA ARG A 131 8.72 -1.28 17.56
C ARG A 131 9.78 -0.46 16.83
N THR A 132 10.73 0.07 17.57
CA THR A 132 11.90 0.74 17.01
C THR A 132 12.73 -0.29 16.27
N ILE A 133 12.49 -0.43 14.97
CA ILE A 133 13.38 -1.17 14.09
C ILE A 133 14.53 -0.21 13.77
N ILE A 134 15.76 -0.59 14.11
CA ILE A 134 16.95 0.13 13.65
C ILE A 134 17.07 -0.12 12.15
N MET A 135 16.47 0.77 11.38
CA MET A 135 16.49 0.72 9.92
C MET A 135 17.70 1.52 9.41
N GLN A 136 18.53 0.91 8.59
CA GLN A 136 19.62 1.64 7.93
C GLN A 136 19.04 2.43 6.75
N VAL A 137 18.68 3.66 7.05
CA VAL A 137 18.13 4.61 6.07
C VAL A 137 19.30 5.43 5.48
N ARG A 138 19.28 5.60 4.16
CA ARG A 138 20.18 6.52 3.45
C ARG A 138 19.35 7.48 2.61
N ILE A 139 19.69 8.76 2.65
CA ILE A 139 19.14 9.74 1.68
C ILE A 139 20.19 9.89 0.58
N VAL A 140 19.76 9.71 -0.66
CA VAL A 140 20.62 9.76 -1.84
C VAL A 140 20.02 10.68 -2.91
N GLN A 141 20.87 11.21 -3.76
CA GLN A 141 20.48 11.84 -5.01
C GLN A 141 20.42 10.75 -6.09
N PHE A 142 19.22 10.35 -6.50
CA PHE A 142 19.03 9.42 -7.60
C PHE A 142 19.17 10.15 -8.93
N SER A 143 19.93 9.59 -9.86
CA SER A 143 20.02 10.12 -11.21
C SER A 143 18.86 9.62 -12.06
N GLU A 144 18.28 10.48 -12.89
CA GLU A 144 17.27 10.08 -13.86
C GLU A 144 17.72 8.90 -14.71
N VAL A 145 16.80 7.97 -14.98
CA VAL A 145 17.08 6.76 -15.76
C VAL A 145 15.98 6.51 -16.78
N ARG A 146 16.38 6.37 -18.04
CA ARG A 146 15.49 5.87 -19.10
C ARG A 146 15.40 4.36 -18.99
N VAL A 147 14.20 3.82 -19.02
CA VAL A 147 13.96 2.38 -18.92
C VAL A 147 12.97 1.89 -19.97
N ALA A 148 13.22 0.72 -20.51
CA ALA A 148 12.19 -0.07 -21.14
C ALA A 148 11.25 -0.59 -20.06
N ALA A 149 9.94 -0.51 -20.28
CA ALA A 149 8.93 -0.90 -19.32
C ALA A 149 7.83 -1.77 -19.93
N LEU A 150 7.52 -2.87 -19.26
CA LEU A 150 6.31 -3.66 -19.51
C LEU A 150 5.34 -3.44 -18.36
N HIS A 151 4.17 -2.88 -18.65
CA HIS A 151 3.14 -2.67 -17.65
C HIS A 151 2.31 -3.95 -17.45
N HIS A 152 2.36 -4.47 -16.23
CA HIS A 152 1.44 -5.48 -15.75
C HIS A 152 0.13 -4.82 -15.29
N CYS A 153 -1.00 -5.37 -15.73
CA CYS A 153 -2.33 -4.96 -15.31
C CYS A 153 -3.11 -6.22 -14.90
N GLY A 154 -3.60 -6.29 -13.67
CA GLY A 154 -4.30 -7.46 -13.14
C GLY A 154 -3.77 -7.93 -11.79
N PRO A 155 -4.15 -9.13 -11.34
CA PRO A 155 -3.79 -9.64 -10.03
C PRO A 155 -2.29 -9.62 -9.76
N ALA A 156 -1.88 -9.12 -8.59
CA ALA A 156 -0.48 -9.07 -8.19
C ALA A 156 0.21 -10.45 -8.24
N ALA A 157 -0.53 -11.52 -7.92
CA ALA A 157 -0.03 -12.90 -8.00
C ALA A 157 0.39 -13.36 -9.42
N ARG A 158 0.01 -12.61 -10.46
CA ARG A 158 0.36 -12.92 -11.86
C ARG A 158 1.47 -12.02 -12.43
N VAL A 159 2.11 -11.20 -11.62
CA VAL A 159 3.23 -10.33 -12.04
C VAL A 159 4.34 -11.16 -12.68
N ASP A 160 4.61 -12.36 -12.19
CA ASP A 160 5.65 -13.26 -12.72
C ASP A 160 5.46 -13.63 -14.21
N GLU A 161 4.21 -13.68 -14.69
CA GLU A 161 3.95 -13.91 -16.12
C GLU A 161 4.46 -12.73 -16.97
N SER A 162 4.24 -11.51 -16.48
CA SER A 162 4.74 -10.31 -17.13
C SER A 162 6.27 -10.18 -17.02
N VAL A 163 6.84 -10.60 -15.90
CA VAL A 163 8.30 -10.66 -15.72
C VAL A 163 8.94 -11.59 -16.76
N ARG A 164 8.40 -12.81 -16.94
CA ARG A 164 8.90 -13.75 -17.98
C ARG A 164 8.83 -13.14 -19.38
N ARG A 165 7.68 -12.53 -19.73
CA ARG A 165 7.49 -11.86 -21.02
C ARG A 165 8.48 -10.72 -21.24
N PHE A 166 8.79 -9.95 -20.20
CA PHE A 166 9.80 -8.89 -20.27
C PHE A 166 11.22 -9.45 -20.42
N ILE A 167 11.55 -10.54 -19.75
CA ILE A 167 12.83 -11.25 -19.90
C ILE A 167 12.99 -11.77 -21.35
N ASP A 168 11.93 -12.35 -21.92
CA ASP A 168 11.96 -12.83 -23.30
C ASP A 168 12.19 -11.69 -24.29
N TRP A 169 11.58 -10.53 -24.07
CA TRP A 169 11.85 -9.32 -24.86
C TRP A 169 13.32 -8.90 -24.74
N ARG A 170 13.89 -8.87 -23.52
CA ARG A 170 15.31 -8.52 -23.31
C ARG A 170 16.25 -9.44 -24.06
N LYS A 171 15.96 -10.74 -24.09
CA LYS A 171 16.74 -11.74 -24.82
C LYS A 171 16.64 -11.57 -26.34
N GLN A 172 15.44 -11.32 -26.84
CA GLN A 172 15.23 -11.20 -28.30
C GLN A 172 15.73 -9.87 -28.86
N SER A 173 15.51 -8.78 -28.16
CA SER A 173 15.90 -7.45 -28.63
C SER A 173 17.40 -7.15 -28.45
N GLY A 174 18.04 -7.84 -27.49
CA GLY A 174 19.38 -7.49 -27.01
C GLY A 174 19.44 -6.16 -26.26
N GLN A 175 18.33 -5.44 -26.16
CA GLN A 175 18.23 -4.20 -25.39
C GLN A 175 18.12 -4.51 -23.89
N SER A 176 18.76 -3.72 -23.05
CA SER A 176 18.73 -3.88 -21.60
C SER A 176 19.17 -5.28 -21.11
N PRO A 177 20.37 -5.78 -21.46
CA PRO A 177 20.85 -7.10 -21.02
C PRO A 177 20.90 -7.18 -19.49
N VAL A 178 20.38 -8.27 -18.89
CA VAL A 178 20.28 -8.42 -17.42
C VAL A 178 21.64 -8.30 -16.72
N ALA A 179 22.71 -8.81 -17.35
CA ALA A 179 24.05 -8.81 -16.78
C ALA A 179 24.70 -7.42 -16.70
N SER A 180 24.26 -6.45 -17.51
CA SER A 180 24.92 -5.13 -17.63
C SER A 180 23.99 -3.95 -17.45
N SER A 181 22.68 -4.17 -17.35
CA SER A 181 21.66 -3.11 -17.20
C SER A 181 20.94 -3.24 -15.89
N ARG A 182 20.71 -2.13 -15.20
CA ARG A 182 19.91 -2.10 -13.99
C ARG A 182 18.48 -2.58 -14.24
N SER A 183 17.89 -3.25 -13.27
CA SER A 183 16.50 -3.73 -13.32
C SER A 183 15.69 -3.07 -12.21
N PHE A 184 14.50 -2.59 -12.57
CA PHE A 184 13.63 -1.88 -11.64
C PHE A 184 12.21 -2.45 -11.64
N GLY A 185 11.47 -2.16 -10.57
CA GLY A 185 10.05 -2.43 -10.45
C GLY A 185 9.33 -1.22 -9.88
N ILE A 186 8.19 -0.84 -10.46
CA ILE A 186 7.42 0.33 -10.00
C ILE A 186 5.99 -0.11 -9.68
N PRO A 187 5.62 -0.24 -8.40
CA PRO A 187 4.24 -0.52 -8.00
C PRO A 187 3.43 0.80 -8.01
N TYR A 188 2.39 0.87 -8.81
CA TYR A 188 1.45 2.01 -8.81
C TYR A 188 0.31 1.85 -7.81
N GLY A 189 0.23 0.69 -7.16
CA GLY A 189 -0.72 0.38 -6.10
C GLY A 189 -0.09 -0.48 -5.01
N ASN A 190 -0.85 -0.72 -3.95
CA ASN A 190 -0.45 -1.67 -2.91
C ASN A 190 -1.11 -3.02 -3.20
N PRO A 191 -0.34 -4.12 -3.40
CA PRO A 191 -0.89 -5.43 -3.73
C PRO A 191 -1.87 -5.97 -2.68
N ASP A 192 -1.70 -5.58 -1.39
CA ASP A 192 -2.55 -6.06 -0.30
C ASP A 192 -3.96 -5.43 -0.29
N THR A 193 -4.15 -4.32 -1.02
CA THR A 193 -5.36 -3.49 -0.85
C THR A 193 -5.93 -2.94 -2.15
N THR A 194 -5.18 -2.93 -3.22
CA THR A 194 -5.67 -2.53 -4.55
C THR A 194 -6.44 -3.71 -5.14
N PRO A 195 -7.69 -3.51 -5.61
CA PRO A 195 -8.43 -4.56 -6.30
C PRO A 195 -7.63 -5.11 -7.48
N ASP A 196 -7.74 -6.41 -7.74
CA ASP A 196 -6.97 -7.11 -8.76
C ASP A 196 -7.05 -6.44 -10.14
N GLN A 197 -8.23 -5.97 -10.55
CA GLN A 197 -8.42 -5.29 -11.84
C GLN A 197 -7.72 -3.92 -11.92
N ASP A 198 -7.45 -3.31 -10.77
CA ASP A 198 -6.88 -1.95 -10.69
C ASP A 198 -5.39 -1.97 -10.37
N PHE A 199 -4.86 -3.13 -9.98
CA PHE A 199 -3.44 -3.24 -9.66
C PHE A 199 -2.57 -3.07 -10.90
N ARG A 200 -1.54 -2.26 -10.79
CA ARG A 200 -0.57 -1.93 -11.85
C ARG A 200 0.86 -2.03 -11.32
N PHE A 201 1.72 -2.62 -12.13
CA PHE A 201 3.13 -2.75 -11.82
C PHE A 201 3.95 -2.61 -13.10
N ALA A 202 5.00 -1.77 -13.11
CA ALA A 202 5.92 -1.73 -14.25
C ALA A 202 7.17 -2.56 -13.96
N ILE A 203 7.47 -3.48 -14.88
CA ILE A 203 8.72 -4.24 -14.91
C ILE A 203 9.66 -3.49 -15.85
N CYS A 204 10.82 -3.05 -15.33
CA CYS A 204 11.67 -2.11 -16.02
C CYS A 204 13.13 -2.60 -16.15
N GLY A 205 13.77 -2.22 -17.24
CA GLY A 205 15.20 -2.42 -17.45
C GLY A 205 15.82 -1.18 -18.09
N GLU A 206 16.96 -0.75 -17.54
CA GLU A 206 17.70 0.42 -18.05
C GLU A 206 18.05 0.26 -19.52
N ILE A 207 17.89 1.34 -20.29
CA ILE A 207 18.21 1.41 -21.71
C ILE A 207 19.02 2.66 -22.03
N HIS A 208 19.83 2.56 -23.07
CA HIS A 208 20.61 3.69 -23.61
C HIS A 208 20.08 4.15 -24.98
N GLU A 209 19.34 3.27 -25.67
CA GLU A 209 18.74 3.55 -26.97
C GLU A 209 17.19 3.45 -26.87
N PRO A 210 16.46 4.14 -27.75
CA PRO A 210 15.01 4.06 -27.79
C PRO A 210 14.50 2.63 -28.01
N VAL A 211 13.36 2.30 -27.38
CA VAL A 211 12.71 1.00 -27.57
C VAL A 211 12.04 0.95 -28.92
N ALA A 212 12.49 0.02 -29.78
CA ALA A 212 11.85 -0.22 -31.08
C ALA A 212 10.43 -0.82 -30.91
N PRO A 213 9.51 -0.58 -31.87
CA PRO A 213 8.21 -1.24 -31.89
C PRO A 213 8.34 -2.76 -31.76
N ASN A 214 7.57 -3.40 -30.90
CA ASN A 214 7.70 -4.81 -30.60
C ASN A 214 6.35 -5.45 -30.27
N ALA A 215 6.26 -6.78 -30.44
CA ALA A 215 5.05 -7.56 -30.14
C ALA A 215 4.86 -7.85 -28.65
N PHE A 216 5.82 -7.52 -27.80
CA PHE A 216 5.76 -7.75 -26.35
C PHE A 216 4.99 -6.68 -25.59
N GLY A 217 4.70 -5.53 -26.23
CA GLY A 217 4.07 -4.39 -25.57
C GLY A 217 5.01 -3.66 -24.62
N VAL A 218 6.31 -3.78 -24.83
CA VAL A 218 7.33 -3.03 -24.09
C VAL A 218 7.43 -1.63 -24.68
N GLY A 219 7.25 -0.63 -23.81
CA GLY A 219 7.42 0.78 -24.14
C GLY A 219 8.63 1.38 -23.42
N GLU A 220 8.68 2.70 -23.44
CA GLU A 220 9.73 3.48 -22.77
C GLU A 220 9.11 4.40 -21.73
N ILE A 221 9.72 4.46 -20.54
CA ILE A 221 9.41 5.45 -19.51
C ILE A 221 10.70 5.99 -18.89
N VAL A 222 10.56 7.06 -18.12
CA VAL A 222 11.65 7.66 -17.35
C VAL A 222 11.35 7.46 -15.87
N ILE A 223 12.34 6.98 -15.10
CA ILE A 223 12.33 7.06 -13.64
C ILE A 223 13.00 8.40 -13.29
N PRO A 224 12.23 9.37 -12.74
CA PRO A 224 12.76 10.71 -12.52
C PRO A 224 13.89 10.73 -11.50
N GLY A 225 14.86 11.60 -11.74
CA GLY A 225 15.91 11.89 -10.78
C GLY A 225 15.41 12.69 -9.57
N GLY A 226 16.23 12.79 -8.54
CA GLY A 226 15.93 13.61 -7.36
C GLY A 226 16.31 12.93 -6.05
N ARG A 227 15.99 13.59 -4.94
CA ARG A 227 16.22 13.05 -3.60
C ARG A 227 15.34 11.83 -3.35
N CYS A 228 15.92 10.80 -2.78
CA CYS A 228 15.20 9.60 -2.37
C CYS A 228 15.71 9.10 -1.03
N VAL A 229 14.81 8.60 -0.21
CA VAL A 229 15.20 7.70 0.87
C VAL A 229 15.36 6.29 0.31
N VAL A 230 16.43 5.61 0.72
CA VAL A 230 16.76 4.25 0.28
C VAL A 230 16.95 3.34 1.47
N VAL A 231 16.29 2.19 1.43
CA VAL A 231 16.45 1.12 2.41
C VAL A 231 16.69 -0.19 1.68
N ARG A 232 17.72 -0.95 2.13
CA ARG A 232 18.02 -2.28 1.61
C ARG A 232 17.06 -3.32 2.19
N HIS A 233 16.34 -4.02 1.33
CA HIS A 233 15.65 -5.26 1.65
C HIS A 233 16.55 -6.45 1.32
N VAL A 234 16.64 -7.40 2.23
CA VAL A 234 17.36 -8.68 2.03
C VAL A 234 16.36 -9.80 2.26
N GLY A 235 16.16 -10.64 1.25
CA GLY A 235 15.22 -11.74 1.29
C GLY A 235 14.25 -11.77 0.12
N SER A 236 13.22 -12.62 0.22
CA SER A 236 12.18 -12.75 -0.81
C SER A 236 11.42 -11.44 -1.04
N PRO A 237 11.16 -11.05 -2.29
CA PRO A 237 10.27 -9.93 -2.60
C PRO A 237 8.88 -10.02 -1.98
N ASP A 238 8.41 -11.23 -1.65
CA ASP A 238 7.12 -11.44 -0.98
C ASP A 238 7.06 -10.79 0.42
N HIS A 239 8.22 -10.58 1.05
CA HIS A 239 8.37 -9.93 2.35
C HIS A 239 8.82 -8.47 2.27
N ILE A 240 8.85 -7.87 1.07
CA ILE A 240 9.35 -6.50 0.87
C ILE A 240 8.53 -5.47 1.66
N GLY A 241 7.28 -5.77 1.98
CA GLY A 241 6.42 -4.97 2.87
C GLY A 241 7.04 -4.73 4.25
N GLU A 242 7.78 -5.70 4.78
CA GLU A 242 8.47 -5.59 6.08
C GLU A 242 9.55 -4.49 6.08
N THR A 243 10.07 -4.15 4.90
CA THR A 243 11.01 -3.02 4.71
C THR A 243 10.29 -1.72 4.37
N ILE A 244 9.21 -1.79 3.58
CA ILE A 244 8.48 -0.61 3.11
C ILE A 244 7.71 0.07 4.25
N TYR A 245 6.90 -0.69 5.01
CA TYR A 245 6.02 -0.10 6.02
C TYR A 245 6.76 0.66 7.14
N PRO A 246 7.93 0.21 7.66
CA PRO A 246 8.69 0.99 8.63
C PRO A 246 9.19 2.35 8.13
N ILE A 247 9.43 2.51 6.80
CA ILE A 247 9.79 3.82 6.24
C ILE A 247 8.67 4.82 6.53
N TYR A 248 7.42 4.45 6.28
CA TYR A 248 6.27 5.33 6.45
C TYR A 248 5.79 5.44 7.91
N ARG A 249 5.93 4.37 8.69
CA ARG A 249 5.46 4.31 10.08
C ARG A 249 6.43 4.95 11.06
N ASP A 250 7.72 4.62 10.91
CA ASP A 250 8.71 4.90 11.94
C ASP A 250 9.66 6.05 11.54
N TRP A 251 10.20 5.97 10.30
CA TRP A 251 11.20 6.92 9.86
C TRP A 251 10.60 8.26 9.39
N LEU A 252 9.65 8.23 8.48
CA LEU A 252 9.10 9.44 7.85
C LEU A 252 8.53 10.44 8.88
N PRO A 253 7.74 10.00 9.89
CA PRO A 253 7.20 10.93 10.88
C PRO A 253 8.27 11.66 11.71
N SER A 254 9.45 11.07 11.87
CA SER A 254 10.55 11.61 12.68
C SER A 254 11.64 12.28 11.85
N SER A 255 11.63 12.11 10.52
CA SER A 255 12.71 12.56 9.65
C SER A 255 12.64 14.05 9.29
N GLY A 256 11.46 14.67 9.36
CA GLY A 256 11.21 16.00 8.82
C GLY A 256 11.13 16.07 7.30
N GLU A 257 11.19 14.94 6.61
CA GLU A 257 11.14 14.86 5.14
C GLU A 257 9.70 14.81 4.62
N GLU A 258 9.48 15.33 3.42
CA GLU A 258 8.22 15.25 2.70
C GLU A 258 8.35 14.39 1.44
N LEU A 259 7.28 13.64 1.14
CA LEU A 259 7.26 12.77 -0.02
C LEU A 259 6.90 13.55 -1.29
N ARG A 260 7.60 13.25 -2.38
CA ARG A 260 7.26 13.72 -3.72
C ARG A 260 6.07 12.93 -4.25
N ASP A 261 5.24 13.52 -5.12
CA ASP A 261 4.07 12.87 -5.73
C ASP A 261 4.47 11.94 -6.87
N GLU A 262 5.28 10.93 -6.53
CA GLU A 262 5.75 9.89 -7.42
C GLU A 262 5.73 8.54 -6.72
N PRO A 263 5.53 7.42 -7.44
CA PRO A 263 5.54 6.10 -6.84
C PRO A 263 6.93 5.76 -6.27
N LEU A 264 6.98 4.98 -5.20
CA LEU A 264 8.21 4.32 -4.83
C LEU A 264 8.63 3.33 -5.93
N PHE A 265 9.91 3.01 -5.98
CA PHE A 265 10.42 2.02 -6.93
C PHE A 265 11.48 1.12 -6.30
N PHE A 266 11.64 -0.04 -6.90
CA PHE A 266 12.62 -1.05 -6.51
C PHE A 266 13.78 -1.07 -7.49
N HIS A 267 15.00 -1.18 -7.01
CA HIS A 267 16.17 -1.52 -7.79
C HIS A 267 16.64 -2.91 -7.36
N TYR A 268 16.50 -3.88 -8.25
CA TYR A 268 16.89 -5.25 -8.00
C TYR A 268 18.40 -5.40 -8.21
N LEU A 269 19.12 -5.80 -7.17
CA LEU A 269 20.56 -5.94 -7.17
C LEU A 269 21.00 -7.40 -7.34
N SER A 270 20.09 -8.34 -7.06
CA SER A 270 20.30 -9.76 -7.22
C SER A 270 19.44 -10.30 -8.34
N VAL A 271 19.94 -11.29 -9.06
CA VAL A 271 19.28 -11.92 -10.21
C VAL A 271 19.12 -13.40 -9.95
N TYR A 272 17.93 -13.93 -10.20
CA TYR A 272 17.66 -15.37 -10.21
C TYR A 272 18.21 -16.00 -11.51
N PRO A 273 18.79 -17.19 -11.49
CA PRO A 273 18.95 -18.12 -10.36
C PRO A 273 20.28 -18.01 -9.60
N GLU A 274 21.07 -16.99 -9.86
CA GLU A 274 22.45 -16.85 -9.37
C GLU A 274 22.53 -16.62 -7.86
N THR A 275 21.47 -16.03 -7.26
CA THR A 275 21.40 -15.74 -5.82
C THR A 275 20.23 -16.49 -5.19
N PRO A 276 20.41 -17.19 -4.05
CA PRO A 276 19.31 -17.78 -3.27
C PRO A 276 18.30 -16.70 -2.82
N LEU A 277 17.01 -17.06 -2.75
CA LEU A 277 15.91 -16.12 -2.44
C LEU A 277 16.08 -15.40 -1.09
N ASP A 278 16.64 -16.08 -0.09
CA ASP A 278 16.90 -15.53 1.25
C ASP A 278 18.06 -14.51 1.28
N GLN A 279 18.86 -14.47 0.21
CA GLN A 279 19.98 -13.55 0.04
C GLN A 279 19.72 -12.48 -1.02
N TRP A 280 18.54 -12.45 -1.62
CA TRP A 280 18.20 -11.43 -2.61
C TRP A 280 18.29 -10.04 -1.99
N GLN A 281 18.84 -9.11 -2.75
CA GLN A 281 18.98 -7.72 -2.36
C GLN A 281 18.17 -6.83 -3.30
N THR A 282 17.33 -6.02 -2.69
CA THR A 282 16.52 -5.02 -3.39
C THR A 282 16.64 -3.69 -2.65
N ASP A 283 17.05 -2.64 -3.34
CA ASP A 283 16.98 -1.29 -2.78
C ASP A 283 15.58 -0.71 -3.03
N VAL A 284 14.90 -0.34 -1.96
CA VAL A 284 13.61 0.33 -1.98
C VAL A 284 13.87 1.83 -1.97
N TYR A 285 13.50 2.51 -3.03
CA TYR A 285 13.59 3.96 -3.19
C TYR A 285 12.23 4.60 -2.96
N VAL A 286 12.16 5.58 -2.06
CA VAL A 286 10.96 6.41 -1.89
C VAL A 286 11.33 7.86 -2.20
N PRO A 287 10.73 8.47 -3.23
CA PRO A 287 11.02 9.84 -3.65
C PRO A 287 10.67 10.88 -2.59
N LEU A 288 11.59 11.83 -2.36
CA LEU A 288 11.47 12.96 -1.44
C LEU A 288 11.41 14.29 -2.22
N GLN A 289 10.83 15.30 -1.59
CA GLN A 289 10.85 16.68 -2.11
C GLN A 289 12.23 17.32 -2.03
#